data_bdd52780ee9528eea7bfc52470b07a3f
#
_entry.id   bdd52780ee9528eea7bfc52470b07a3f
#
_cell.length_a   1.000
_cell.length_b   1.000
_cell.length_c   1.000
_cell.angle_alpha   90.00
_cell.angle_beta   90.00
_cell.angle_gamma   90.00
#
_symmetry.space_group_name_H-M   'P 1'
#
loop_
_entity.id
_entity.type
_entity.pdbx_description
1 polymer ?
#
loop_
_entity_poly.entity_id
_entity_poly.type
_entity_poly.pdbx_seq_one_letter_code
_entity_poly.pdbx_strand_id
1 'polypeptide(L)'
;LGGGVGDARLALEAFRGSLHPGLSTEAFEVTRLAMERPDPRVALGVGLRGLATAAIDVSDGLLGDLGHVLRRSRVGVSLCLDELPVSPWLATRSPDERLDCILAGGDDYELLFTTPPAQRERVAQLGAELGLVLSRIGQIEAEPGLRLWHGTSAEAGAGEGRQAVSNRWTS
;
A
#
# COMPACT_ATOMS: atom_id res chain seq x y z
N LEU A 1 4.32 4.16 -2.18
CA LEU A 1 3.85 2.87 -2.70
C LEU A 1 3.71 2.94 -4.21
N GLY A 2 4.26 1.96 -4.93
CA GLY A 2 4.38 1.95 -6.38
C GLY A 2 3.33 1.09 -7.05
N GLY A 3 2.08 1.56 -7.15
CA GLY A 3 0.99 0.82 -7.79
C GLY A 3 -0.09 0.37 -6.81
N GLY A 4 -1.05 -0.43 -7.29
CA GLY A 4 -2.15 -0.97 -6.49
C GLY A 4 -1.74 -2.21 -5.71
N VAL A 5 -2.34 -2.41 -4.54
CA VAL A 5 -2.12 -3.58 -3.69
C VAL A 5 -3.45 -4.20 -3.29
N GLY A 6 -3.44 -5.50 -3.00
CA GLY A 6 -4.58 -6.26 -2.50
C GLY A 6 -5.38 -6.98 -3.59
N ASP A 7 -5.14 -6.75 -4.87
CA ASP A 7 -5.84 -7.45 -5.96
C ASP A 7 -5.43 -8.93 -6.03
N ALA A 8 -4.17 -9.27 -5.74
CA ALA A 8 -3.72 -10.65 -5.66
C ALA A 8 -4.48 -11.42 -4.57
N ARG A 9 -4.63 -10.81 -3.40
CA ARG A 9 -5.42 -11.39 -2.31
C ARG A 9 -6.91 -11.50 -2.65
N LEU A 10 -7.49 -10.50 -3.31
CA LEU A 10 -8.88 -10.53 -3.76
C LEU A 10 -9.12 -11.71 -4.70
N ALA A 11 -8.22 -11.94 -5.66
CA ALA A 11 -8.28 -13.10 -6.57
C ALA A 11 -8.19 -14.43 -5.82
N LEU A 12 -7.28 -14.52 -4.84
CA LEU A 12 -7.12 -15.73 -4.02
C LEU A 12 -8.40 -16.06 -3.23
N GLU A 13 -9.04 -15.05 -2.63
CA GLU A 13 -10.29 -15.24 -1.89
C GLU A 13 -11.45 -15.61 -2.84
N ALA A 14 -11.48 -15.04 -4.05
CA ALA A 14 -12.45 -15.46 -5.07
C ALA A 14 -12.23 -16.91 -5.49
N PHE A 15 -10.98 -17.32 -5.71
CA PHE A 15 -10.61 -18.68 -6.07
C PHE A 15 -11.00 -19.71 -4.97
N ARG A 16 -10.86 -19.32 -3.70
CA ARG A 16 -11.26 -20.11 -2.54
C ARG A 16 -12.79 -20.17 -2.33
N GLY A 17 -13.56 -19.35 -3.04
CA GLY A 17 -15.00 -19.25 -2.87
C GLY A 17 -15.44 -18.56 -1.58
N SER A 18 -14.55 -17.79 -0.95
CA SER A 18 -14.81 -17.06 0.31
C SER A 18 -15.47 -15.69 0.13
N LEU A 19 -15.54 -15.17 -1.11
CA LEU A 19 -16.17 -13.87 -1.40
C LEU A 19 -17.68 -13.98 -1.64
N HIS A 20 -18.45 -13.13 -0.95
CA HIS A 20 -19.89 -13.02 -1.12
C HIS A 20 -20.34 -11.55 -1.25
N PRO A 21 -20.90 -11.12 -2.40
CA PRO A 21 -21.00 -11.85 -3.67
C PRO A 21 -19.61 -12.12 -4.27
N GLY A 22 -19.50 -13.13 -5.14
CA GLY A 22 -18.29 -13.42 -5.89
C GLY A 22 -17.91 -12.29 -6.86
N LEU A 23 -16.73 -12.39 -7.47
CA LEU A 23 -16.32 -11.47 -8.53
C LEU A 23 -17.02 -11.79 -9.86
N SER A 24 -17.21 -10.79 -10.71
CA SER A 24 -17.55 -11.03 -12.12
C SER A 24 -16.38 -11.75 -12.81
N THR A 25 -16.65 -12.41 -13.94
CA THR A 25 -15.58 -13.07 -14.72
C THR A 25 -14.47 -12.10 -15.10
N GLU A 26 -14.82 -10.89 -15.55
CA GLU A 26 -13.86 -9.85 -15.89
C GLU A 26 -13.00 -9.43 -14.69
N ALA A 27 -13.62 -9.14 -13.55
CA ALA A 27 -12.92 -8.76 -12.33
C ALA A 27 -11.97 -9.87 -11.86
N PHE A 28 -12.41 -11.14 -11.92
CA PHE A 28 -11.58 -12.29 -11.56
C PHE A 28 -10.39 -12.45 -12.49
N GLU A 29 -10.56 -12.33 -13.81
CA GLU A 29 -9.47 -12.46 -14.77
C GLU A 29 -8.40 -11.37 -14.57
N VAL A 30 -8.81 -10.12 -14.30
CA VAL A 30 -7.85 -9.02 -14.07
C VAL A 30 -7.11 -9.20 -12.75
N THR A 31 -7.83 -9.46 -11.65
CA THR A 31 -7.21 -9.63 -10.33
C THR A 31 -6.36 -10.90 -10.25
N ARG A 32 -6.75 -11.98 -10.98
CA ARG A 32 -5.96 -13.19 -11.10
C ARG A 32 -4.59 -12.94 -11.76
N LEU A 33 -4.55 -12.07 -12.77
CA LEU A 33 -3.29 -11.70 -13.41
C LEU A 33 -2.34 -10.99 -12.42
N ALA A 34 -2.85 -10.16 -11.52
CA ALA A 34 -2.03 -9.55 -10.48
C ALA A 34 -1.37 -10.62 -9.57
N MET A 35 -2.10 -11.68 -9.25
CA MET A 35 -1.60 -12.81 -8.43
C MET A 35 -0.62 -13.72 -9.20
N GLU A 36 -0.96 -14.11 -10.45
CA GLU A 36 -0.20 -15.12 -11.20
C GLU A 36 1.00 -14.53 -11.96
N ARG A 37 0.94 -13.26 -12.31
CA ARG A 37 1.93 -12.59 -13.15
C ARG A 37 2.16 -11.16 -12.69
N PRO A 38 2.63 -10.94 -11.45
CA PRO A 38 2.93 -9.60 -10.95
C PRO A 38 3.97 -8.92 -11.86
N ASP A 39 3.86 -7.61 -12.02
CA ASP A 39 4.78 -6.81 -12.82
C ASP A 39 5.92 -6.27 -11.94
N PRO A 40 7.14 -6.82 -12.06
CA PRO A 40 8.26 -6.41 -11.21
C PRO A 40 8.62 -4.95 -11.45
N ARG A 41 8.62 -4.13 -10.40
CA ARG A 41 8.91 -2.68 -10.47
C ARG A 41 10.41 -2.36 -10.57
N VAL A 42 11.14 -3.08 -11.44
CA VAL A 42 12.59 -2.95 -11.59
C VAL A 42 12.99 -1.53 -12.01
N ALA A 43 12.31 -0.96 -13.00
CA ALA A 43 12.58 0.40 -13.46
C ALA A 43 12.37 1.44 -12.34
N LEU A 44 11.30 1.29 -11.55
CA LEU A 44 11.06 2.13 -10.38
C LEU A 44 12.17 1.96 -9.34
N GLY A 45 12.55 0.73 -9.02
CA GLY A 45 13.62 0.44 -8.07
C GLY A 45 14.96 1.08 -8.49
N VAL A 46 15.29 1.04 -9.77
CA VAL A 46 16.49 1.70 -10.31
C VAL A 46 16.37 3.23 -10.21
N GLY A 47 15.23 3.80 -10.57
CA GLY A 47 14.98 5.25 -10.50
C GLY A 47 14.95 5.81 -9.09
N LEU A 48 14.62 4.99 -8.09
CA LEU A 48 14.61 5.38 -6.68
C LEU A 48 15.99 5.46 -6.03
N ARG A 49 17.07 5.04 -6.72
CA ARG A 49 18.44 5.16 -6.20
C ARG A 49 18.79 6.63 -5.95
N GLY A 50 19.24 6.93 -4.74
CA GLY A 50 19.55 8.31 -4.32
C GLY A 50 18.33 9.17 -3.98
N LEU A 51 17.11 8.67 -4.18
CA LEU A 51 15.85 9.32 -3.78
C LEU A 51 15.25 8.65 -2.54
N ALA A 52 15.18 7.33 -2.53
CA ALA A 52 14.64 6.57 -1.41
C ALA A 52 15.67 6.40 -0.29
N THR A 53 15.19 6.42 0.95
CA THR A 53 15.97 6.12 2.17
C THR A 53 15.80 4.68 2.63
N ALA A 54 14.69 4.04 2.26
CA ALA A 54 14.44 2.61 2.40
C ALA A 54 13.46 2.16 1.30
N ALA A 55 13.56 0.90 0.90
CA ALA A 55 12.62 0.27 -0.02
C ALA A 55 12.52 -1.23 0.29
N ILE A 56 11.34 -1.79 0.09
CA ILE A 56 11.03 -3.21 0.21
C ILE A 56 9.91 -3.54 -0.78
N ASP A 57 9.85 -4.75 -1.28
CA ASP A 57 8.68 -5.24 -2.01
C ASP A 57 7.55 -5.63 -1.04
N VAL A 58 6.32 -5.62 -1.53
CA VAL A 58 5.12 -6.06 -0.79
C VAL A 58 4.82 -7.49 -1.19
N SER A 59 5.33 -8.45 -0.43
CA SER A 59 5.19 -9.89 -0.66
C SER A 59 4.36 -10.60 0.40
N ASP A 60 4.47 -10.20 1.67
CA ASP A 60 3.76 -10.79 2.80
C ASP A 60 2.61 -9.90 3.32
N GLY A 61 2.31 -8.84 2.58
CA GLY A 61 1.31 -7.84 2.89
C GLY A 61 1.90 -6.53 3.39
N LEU A 62 1.20 -5.44 3.09
CA LEU A 62 1.70 -4.08 3.33
C LEU A 62 2.19 -3.86 4.77
N LEU A 63 1.44 -4.31 5.78
CA LEU A 63 1.83 -4.11 7.17
C LEU A 63 2.97 -5.03 7.60
N GLY A 64 3.03 -6.25 7.08
CA GLY A 64 4.11 -7.19 7.34
C GLY A 64 5.45 -6.62 6.88
N ASP A 65 5.52 -6.23 5.61
CA ASP A 65 6.74 -5.72 4.98
C ASP A 65 7.14 -4.34 5.50
N LEU A 66 6.16 -3.44 5.69
CA LEU A 66 6.41 -2.16 6.37
C LEU A 66 6.99 -2.37 7.77
N GLY A 67 6.47 -3.35 8.52
CA GLY A 67 6.97 -3.70 9.84
C GLY A 67 8.46 -4.08 9.84
N HIS A 68 8.98 -4.72 8.79
CA HIS A 68 10.42 -4.99 8.64
C HIS A 68 11.22 -3.69 8.53
N VAL A 69 10.75 -2.74 7.70
CA VAL A 69 11.39 -1.42 7.55
C VAL A 69 11.40 -0.66 8.87
N LEU A 70 10.26 -0.60 9.56
CA LEU A 70 10.12 0.14 10.83
C LEU A 70 11.03 -0.42 11.91
N ARG A 71 11.05 -1.74 12.10
CA ARG A 71 11.90 -2.41 13.10
C ARG A 71 13.38 -2.18 12.80
N ARG A 72 13.79 -2.34 11.54
CA ARG A 72 15.20 -2.16 11.14
C ARG A 72 15.67 -0.73 11.33
N SER A 73 14.79 0.24 11.06
CA SER A 73 15.09 1.68 11.15
C SER A 73 14.81 2.28 12.53
N ARG A 74 14.15 1.53 13.44
CA ARG A 74 13.72 1.98 14.77
C ARG A 74 12.84 3.22 14.75
N VAL A 75 11.87 3.24 13.85
CA VAL A 75 10.95 4.34 13.63
C VAL A 75 9.51 3.85 13.69
N GLY A 76 8.56 4.78 13.72
CA GLY A 76 7.14 4.50 13.58
C GLY A 76 6.61 5.00 12.25
N VAL A 77 5.31 4.81 12.06
CA VAL A 77 4.58 5.26 10.90
C VAL A 77 3.16 5.67 11.24
N SER A 78 2.68 6.73 10.59
CA SER A 78 1.27 7.07 10.47
C SER A 78 0.82 6.77 9.04
N LEU A 79 -0.10 5.81 8.87
CA LEU A 79 -0.69 5.47 7.58
C LEU A 79 -2.08 6.08 7.45
N CYS A 80 -2.33 6.69 6.31
CA CYS A 80 -3.64 7.20 5.92
C CYS A 80 -4.39 6.12 5.12
N LEU A 81 -5.47 5.59 5.67
CA LEU A 81 -6.25 4.52 5.04
C LEU A 81 -6.94 4.99 3.76
N ASP A 82 -7.32 6.27 3.69
CA ASP A 82 -8.02 6.85 2.54
C ASP A 82 -7.08 7.16 1.36
N GLU A 83 -5.76 7.16 1.59
CA GLU A 83 -4.72 7.34 0.57
C GLU A 83 -4.16 6.01 0.03
N LEU A 84 -4.63 4.88 0.56
CA LEU A 84 -4.24 3.58 0.05
C LEU A 84 -4.78 3.41 -1.39
N PRO A 85 -3.95 2.96 -2.34
CA PRO A 85 -4.41 2.76 -3.71
C PRO A 85 -5.40 1.59 -3.77
N VAL A 86 -6.61 1.87 -4.20
CA VAL A 86 -7.71 0.89 -4.30
C VAL A 86 -8.05 0.70 -5.77
N SER A 87 -8.01 -0.54 -6.24
CA SER A 87 -8.46 -0.87 -7.60
C SER A 87 -9.99 -0.73 -7.73
N PRO A 88 -10.52 -0.57 -8.95
CA PRO A 88 -11.97 -0.56 -9.17
C PRO A 88 -12.66 -1.81 -8.62
N TRP A 89 -11.99 -2.95 -8.62
CA TRP A 89 -12.51 -4.22 -8.14
C TRP A 89 -12.58 -4.30 -6.62
N LEU A 90 -11.52 -3.86 -5.94
CA LEU A 90 -11.51 -3.72 -4.49
C LEU A 90 -12.49 -2.64 -4.01
N ALA A 91 -12.71 -1.57 -4.78
CA ALA A 91 -13.66 -0.52 -4.45
C ALA A 91 -15.11 -1.04 -4.34
N THR A 92 -15.44 -2.16 -4.98
CA THR A 92 -16.76 -2.80 -4.87
C THR A 92 -16.96 -3.60 -3.58
N ARG A 93 -15.90 -3.83 -2.80
CA ARG A 93 -15.93 -4.63 -1.57
C ARG A 93 -16.25 -3.77 -0.35
N SER A 94 -16.67 -4.42 0.72
CA SER A 94 -16.85 -3.73 2.01
C SER A 94 -15.55 -3.08 2.48
N PRO A 95 -15.59 -2.03 3.31
CA PRO A 95 -14.40 -1.39 3.85
C PRO A 95 -13.45 -2.39 4.56
N ASP A 96 -14.00 -3.34 5.32
CA ASP A 96 -13.21 -4.34 6.04
C ASP A 96 -12.51 -5.30 5.08
N GLU A 97 -13.22 -5.84 4.06
CA GLU A 97 -12.62 -6.70 3.05
C GLU A 97 -11.50 -6.00 2.27
N ARG A 98 -11.70 -4.72 1.92
CA ARG A 98 -10.66 -3.91 1.26
C ARG A 98 -9.42 -3.78 2.12
N LEU A 99 -9.59 -3.40 3.38
CA LEU A 99 -8.47 -3.26 4.30
C LEU A 99 -7.76 -4.58 4.54
N ASP A 100 -8.49 -5.69 4.67
CA ASP A 100 -7.90 -7.02 4.78
C ASP A 100 -7.04 -7.37 3.56
N CYS A 101 -7.56 -7.13 2.36
CA CYS A 101 -6.80 -7.37 1.14
C CYS A 101 -5.55 -6.50 1.03
N ILE A 102 -5.65 -5.20 1.35
CA ILE A 102 -4.54 -4.25 1.18
C ILE A 102 -3.50 -4.39 2.30
N LEU A 103 -3.94 -4.48 3.54
CA LEU A 103 -3.03 -4.42 4.70
C LEU A 103 -2.36 -5.76 5.00
N ALA A 104 -3.09 -6.87 4.79
CA ALA A 104 -2.61 -8.22 5.09
C ALA A 104 -2.58 -9.17 3.88
N GLY A 105 -2.97 -8.70 2.70
CA GLY A 105 -2.81 -9.43 1.45
C GLY A 105 -1.36 -9.40 0.99
N GLY A 106 -0.84 -10.54 0.57
CA GLY A 106 0.48 -10.66 -0.04
C GLY A 106 0.40 -10.85 -1.55
N ASP A 107 1.56 -11.19 -2.14
CA ASP A 107 1.75 -11.48 -3.57
C ASP A 107 1.52 -10.31 -4.52
N ASP A 108 1.55 -9.06 -4.02
CA ASP A 108 1.39 -7.88 -4.87
C ASP A 108 2.69 -7.47 -5.59
N TYR A 109 3.85 -7.71 -4.99
CA TYR A 109 5.20 -7.39 -5.49
C TYR A 109 5.37 -5.94 -5.96
N GLU A 110 4.59 -5.04 -5.37
CA GLU A 110 4.77 -3.59 -5.53
C GLU A 110 5.89 -3.07 -4.63
N LEU A 111 6.47 -1.91 -4.93
CA LEU A 111 7.51 -1.32 -4.09
C LEU A 111 6.92 -0.37 -3.06
N LEU A 112 7.18 -0.68 -1.79
CA LEU A 112 7.01 0.22 -0.67
C LEU A 112 8.34 0.91 -0.39
N PHE A 113 8.35 2.24 -0.34
CA PHE A 113 9.58 3.01 -0.11
C PHE A 113 9.33 4.26 0.72
N THR A 114 10.39 4.77 1.32
CA THR A 114 10.41 6.03 2.05
C THR A 114 11.35 7.01 1.36
N THR A 115 11.01 8.31 1.42
CA THR A 115 11.78 9.37 0.80
C THR A 115 11.70 10.65 1.64
N PRO A 116 12.78 11.48 1.67
CA PRO A 116 12.69 12.78 2.31
C PRO A 116 11.66 13.68 1.64
N PRO A 117 10.96 14.55 2.39
CA PRO A 117 9.97 15.47 1.82
C PRO A 117 10.49 16.31 0.65
N ALA A 118 11.77 16.68 0.67
CA ALA A 118 12.43 17.46 -0.40
C ALA A 118 12.49 16.71 -1.76
N GLN A 119 12.32 15.38 -1.77
CA GLN A 119 12.36 14.56 -2.98
C GLN A 119 10.97 14.31 -3.60
N ARG A 120 9.89 14.87 -3.04
CA ARG A 120 8.51 14.58 -3.48
C ARG A 120 8.29 14.85 -4.96
N GLU A 121 8.73 16.02 -5.42
CA GLU A 121 8.58 16.41 -6.84
C GLU A 121 9.34 15.47 -7.76
N ARG A 122 10.56 15.10 -7.39
CA ARG A 122 11.37 14.18 -8.20
C ARG A 122 10.77 12.77 -8.24
N VAL A 123 10.20 12.30 -7.12
CA VAL A 123 9.46 11.02 -7.08
C VAL A 123 8.20 11.07 -7.95
N ALA A 124 7.45 12.17 -7.91
CA ALA A 124 6.28 12.35 -8.76
C ALA A 124 6.65 12.34 -10.25
N GLN A 125 7.75 13.03 -10.62
CA GLN A 125 8.29 13.02 -11.98
C GLN A 125 8.70 11.62 -12.42
N LEU A 126 9.40 10.86 -11.55
CA LEU A 126 9.78 9.48 -11.83
C LEU A 126 8.54 8.61 -12.10
N GLY A 127 7.48 8.74 -11.30
CA GLY A 127 6.22 8.07 -11.55
C GLY A 127 5.65 8.38 -12.94
N ALA A 128 5.60 9.66 -13.30
CA ALA A 128 5.13 10.10 -14.61
C ALA A 128 6.00 9.57 -15.78
N GLU A 129 7.34 9.61 -15.63
CA GLU A 129 8.30 9.07 -16.60
C GLU A 129 8.09 7.57 -16.84
N LEU A 130 7.69 6.82 -15.81
CA LEU A 130 7.46 5.37 -15.87
C LEU A 130 6.00 4.99 -16.16
N GLY A 131 5.09 5.96 -16.24
CA GLY A 131 3.65 5.69 -16.39
C GLY A 131 3.02 5.02 -15.15
N LEU A 132 3.62 5.20 -13.97
CA LEU A 132 3.17 4.61 -12.71
C LEU A 132 2.50 5.64 -11.80
N VAL A 133 1.39 5.24 -11.21
CA VAL A 133 0.77 6.00 -10.11
C VAL A 133 1.50 5.66 -8.82
N LEU A 134 2.22 6.64 -8.26
CA LEU A 134 2.91 6.51 -6.98
C LEU A 134 2.08 7.17 -5.88
N SER A 135 1.61 6.38 -4.93
CA SER A 135 0.75 6.84 -3.84
C SER A 135 1.55 7.15 -2.58
N ARG A 136 1.37 8.35 -2.03
CA ARG A 136 1.86 8.68 -0.70
C ARG A 136 0.81 8.22 0.32
N ILE A 137 1.09 7.15 1.02
CA ILE A 137 0.15 6.48 1.94
C ILE A 137 0.35 6.84 3.41
N GLY A 138 1.36 7.66 3.73
CA GLY A 138 1.63 8.01 5.13
C GLY A 138 2.94 8.74 5.33
N GLN A 139 3.38 8.76 6.59
CA GLN A 139 4.57 9.43 7.04
C GLN A 139 5.31 8.61 8.09
N ILE A 140 6.65 8.55 7.97
CA ILE A 140 7.52 7.98 9.00
C ILE A 140 7.60 8.93 10.18
N GLU A 141 7.59 8.38 11.38
CA GLU A 141 7.65 9.11 12.65
C GLU A 141 8.83 8.64 13.49
N ALA A 142 9.39 9.54 14.31
CA ALA A 142 10.51 9.21 15.18
C ALA A 142 10.11 8.22 16.28
N GLU A 143 8.88 8.35 16.81
CA GLU A 143 8.37 7.47 17.84
C GLU A 143 7.91 6.14 17.23
N PRO A 144 8.46 4.98 17.66
CA PRO A 144 8.05 3.69 17.18
C PRO A 144 6.55 3.43 17.33
N GLY A 145 6.01 2.61 16.44
CA GLY A 145 4.61 2.20 16.44
C GLY A 145 3.92 2.42 15.10
N LEU A 146 2.81 1.71 14.93
CA LEU A 146 1.91 1.83 13.78
C LEU A 146 0.68 2.63 14.20
N ARG A 147 0.38 3.68 13.46
CA ARG A 147 -0.81 4.52 13.64
C ARG A 147 -1.60 4.52 12.34
N LEU A 148 -2.86 4.13 12.43
CA LEU A 148 -3.79 4.14 11.29
C LEU A 148 -4.82 5.25 11.50
N TRP A 149 -5.12 5.98 10.46
CA TRP A 149 -6.06 7.10 10.53
C TRP A 149 -6.80 7.30 9.20
N HIS A 150 -7.94 7.98 9.27
CA HIS A 150 -8.72 8.45 8.13
C HIS A 150 -8.50 9.94 7.88
N GLY A 151 -8.53 10.39 6.63
CA GLY A 151 -8.31 11.78 6.20
C GLY A 151 -7.36 11.87 5.01
N THR A 152 -6.71 13.01 4.83
CA THR A 152 -5.73 13.21 3.76
C THR A 152 -4.32 13.35 4.32
N SER A 153 -3.32 12.93 3.55
CA SER A 153 -1.92 13.06 3.95
C SER A 153 -1.46 14.53 4.06
N ALA A 154 -2.21 15.48 3.51
CA ALA A 154 -2.00 16.91 3.70
C ALA A 154 -2.36 17.37 5.13
N GLU A 155 -3.36 16.74 5.75
CA GLU A 155 -3.81 17.02 7.13
C GLU A 155 -2.91 16.35 8.18
N ALA A 156 -2.07 15.40 7.77
CA ALA A 156 -1.17 14.66 8.65
C ALA A 156 -0.20 15.55 9.45
N GLY A 157 0.10 16.77 8.94
CA GLY A 157 0.95 17.77 9.62
C GLY A 157 0.25 18.60 10.69
N ALA A 158 -1.08 18.68 10.69
CA ALA A 158 -1.82 19.64 11.48
C ALA A 158 -2.32 19.14 12.85
N GLY A 159 -2.17 17.85 13.16
CA GLY A 159 -2.54 17.30 14.49
C GLY A 159 -4.03 17.27 14.82
N GLU A 160 -4.85 18.03 14.12
CA GLU A 160 -6.30 18.13 14.32
C GLU A 160 -7.06 17.34 13.24
N GLY A 161 -7.94 16.42 13.66
CA GLY A 161 -8.80 15.63 12.76
C GLY A 161 -8.38 14.17 12.56
N ARG A 162 -7.31 13.70 13.16
CA ARG A 162 -6.91 12.29 13.09
C ARG A 162 -7.85 11.42 13.92
N GLN A 163 -8.76 10.72 13.28
CA GLN A 163 -9.50 9.66 13.93
C GLN A 163 -8.63 8.40 13.95
N ALA A 164 -8.00 8.11 15.10
CA ALA A 164 -7.22 6.90 15.27
C ALA A 164 -8.13 5.68 15.10
N VAL A 165 -7.75 4.78 14.23
CA VAL A 165 -8.44 3.50 14.05
C VAL A 165 -7.85 2.52 15.05
N SER A 166 -8.59 2.26 16.13
CA SER A 166 -8.32 1.15 17.03
C SER A 166 -8.92 -0.11 16.39
N ASN A 167 -8.08 -0.96 15.83
CA ASN A 167 -8.53 -2.22 15.26
C ASN A 167 -7.46 -3.31 15.39
N ARG A 168 -7.79 -4.51 14.90
CA ARG A 168 -6.95 -5.71 14.87
C ARG A 168 -5.53 -5.52 14.26
N TRP A 169 -5.26 -4.39 13.62
CA TRP A 169 -3.99 -4.10 12.94
C TRP A 169 -2.99 -3.34 13.81
N THR A 170 -3.40 -2.80 14.97
CA THR A 170 -2.58 -1.95 15.82
C THR A 170 -2.08 -2.62 17.11
N SER A 171 -2.38 -3.91 17.29
CA SER A 171 -1.94 -4.72 18.44
C SER A 171 -0.67 -5.50 18.19
#